data_9748f7c9e905db05cc557b20be3c378a
#
_entry.id   9748f7c9e905db05cc557b20be3c378a
#
_cell.length_a   1.000
_cell.length_b   1.000
_cell.length_c   1.000
_cell.angle_alpha   90.00
_cell.angle_beta   90.00
_cell.angle_gamma   90.00
#
_symmetry.space_group_name_H-M   'P 1'
#
loop_
_entity.id
_entity.type
_entity.pdbx_description
1 polymer ?
#
loop_
_entity_poly.entity_id
_entity_poly.type
_entity_poly.pdbx_seq_one_letter_code
_entity_poly.pdbx_strand_id
1 'polypeptide(L)'
;MYEQLSMFDIVLEQPTQEDIKNMKGGESDVLAALPSLENSNLCPYKIPTVDEIVKLIEKSAYGIDKTRLLSNVLECGAISISNAVDKVQAEEREKRYMDVITAYKENDRKSLCEIFARIFALCSSVVYDDGAFNDHLGELFMRLDQGNKNNGQFFTPYHIFKFMAECALLEDYVKEKTANDGIITICDPCSGGGGMMIAALSTLKEYGVNYARNCFVECADIDIRCVHMTYIQLALAGVPAIVKHQNSLSRELWSVWRTPAFMLQYPRFCQYEKYN
;
A
#
# COMPACT_ATOMS: atom_id res chain seq x y z
N MET A 1 -8.81 -31.47 6.71
CA MET A 1 -9.29 -30.34 5.92
C MET A 1 -9.08 -29.12 6.80
N TYR A 2 -7.97 -28.42 6.65
CA TYR A 2 -7.67 -27.22 7.46
C TYR A 2 -8.40 -26.04 6.83
N GLU A 3 -9.32 -25.43 7.59
CA GLU A 3 -9.90 -24.14 7.18
C GLU A 3 -8.77 -23.09 7.21
N GLN A 4 -8.45 -22.60 6.06
CA GLN A 4 -7.39 -21.64 5.80
C GLN A 4 -7.95 -20.26 6.08
N LEU A 5 -7.76 -19.76 7.32
CA LEU A 5 -8.03 -18.36 7.65
C LEU A 5 -7.02 -17.49 6.91
N SER A 6 -7.47 -16.78 5.89
CA SER A 6 -6.68 -15.77 5.21
C SER A 6 -6.50 -14.56 6.14
N MET A 7 -5.40 -13.80 5.99
CA MET A 7 -5.22 -12.52 6.69
C MET A 7 -6.39 -11.55 6.48
N PHE A 8 -7.09 -11.65 5.35
CA PHE A 8 -8.27 -10.86 5.02
C PHE A 8 -9.53 -11.27 5.81
N ASP A 9 -9.68 -12.55 6.16
CA ASP A 9 -10.85 -13.04 6.90
C ASP A 9 -10.88 -12.52 8.35
N ILE A 10 -9.73 -12.05 8.84
CA ILE A 10 -9.59 -11.48 10.19
C ILE A 10 -9.88 -9.96 10.20
N VAL A 11 -9.72 -9.29 9.08
CA VAL A 11 -9.79 -7.80 8.98
C VAL A 11 -11.17 -7.30 8.53
N LEU A 12 -11.93 -8.12 7.84
CA LEU A 12 -13.26 -7.77 7.35
C LEU A 12 -14.30 -8.70 7.97
N GLU A 13 -15.13 -8.19 8.86
CA GLU A 13 -16.42 -8.85 9.17
C GLU A 13 -17.16 -8.97 7.84
N GLN A 14 -17.44 -10.21 7.44
CA GLN A 14 -18.18 -10.47 6.21
C GLN A 14 -19.58 -9.85 6.30
N PRO A 15 -20.04 -9.14 5.26
CA PRO A 15 -21.41 -8.62 5.26
C PRO A 15 -22.40 -9.78 5.42
N THR A 16 -23.38 -9.61 6.27
CA THR A 16 -24.40 -10.60 6.54
C THR A 16 -25.27 -10.84 5.28
N GLN A 17 -25.95 -11.98 5.19
CA GLN A 17 -26.86 -12.25 4.07
C GLN A 17 -27.98 -11.20 3.93
N GLU A 18 -28.26 -10.44 4.97
CA GLU A 18 -29.22 -9.33 4.99
C GLU A 18 -28.64 -8.08 4.30
N ASP A 19 -27.34 -7.82 4.47
CA ASP A 19 -26.64 -6.72 3.79
C ASP A 19 -26.59 -6.95 2.27
N ILE A 20 -26.37 -8.20 1.84
CA ILE A 20 -26.33 -8.59 0.40
C ILE A 20 -27.72 -8.50 -0.25
N LYS A 21 -28.79 -8.69 0.51
CA LYS A 21 -30.18 -8.63 0.00
C LYS A 21 -30.63 -7.21 -0.28
N ASN A 22 -30.05 -6.23 0.43
CA ASN A 22 -30.34 -4.80 0.26
C ASN A 22 -29.54 -4.13 -0.88
N MET A 23 -28.53 -4.83 -1.46
CA MET A 23 -27.69 -4.35 -2.57
C MET A 23 -28.25 -4.62 -3.98
N LYS A 24 -29.53 -4.93 -4.14
CA LYS A 24 -30.17 -5.10 -5.47
C LYS A 24 -30.68 -3.77 -6.03
N GLY A 25 -29.77 -2.83 -6.28
CA GLY A 25 -29.96 -1.64 -7.13
C GLY A 25 -28.91 -1.63 -8.22
N GLY A 26 -29.24 -1.14 -9.42
CA GLY A 26 -28.37 -1.21 -10.60
C GLY A 26 -27.04 -0.47 -10.45
N GLU A 27 -26.08 -0.74 -11.34
CA GLU A 27 -24.71 -0.25 -11.34
C GLU A 27 -24.54 1.29 -11.20
N SER A 28 -25.59 2.07 -11.52
CA SER A 28 -25.59 3.53 -11.33
C SER A 28 -25.77 3.97 -9.87
N ASP A 29 -26.36 3.13 -9.02
CA ASP A 29 -26.69 3.49 -7.64
C ASP A 29 -25.57 3.16 -6.66
N VAL A 30 -24.63 2.28 -7.02
CA VAL A 30 -23.49 1.90 -6.17
C VAL A 30 -22.49 3.06 -6.04
N LEU A 31 -22.30 3.86 -7.10
CA LEU A 31 -21.43 5.04 -7.04
C LEU A 31 -22.07 6.23 -6.30
N ALA A 32 -23.40 6.32 -6.33
CA ALA A 32 -24.15 7.37 -5.63
C ALA A 32 -24.37 7.06 -4.14
N ALA A 33 -24.23 5.79 -3.74
CA ALA A 33 -24.40 5.33 -2.35
C ALA A 33 -23.12 5.34 -1.52
N LEU A 34 -21.96 5.74 -2.10
CA LEU A 34 -20.78 6.05 -1.29
C LEU A 34 -21.10 7.31 -0.49
N PRO A 35 -21.11 7.24 0.88
CA PRO A 35 -21.34 8.43 1.69
C PRO A 35 -20.31 9.47 1.29
N SER A 36 -20.77 10.71 1.05
CA SER A 36 -19.89 11.86 0.93
C SER A 36 -18.98 11.87 2.16
N LEU A 37 -17.67 11.75 1.94
CA LEU A 37 -16.63 11.62 2.97
C LEU A 37 -16.45 12.87 3.86
N GLU A 38 -17.46 13.74 3.94
CA GLU A 38 -17.46 14.95 4.77
C GLU A 38 -17.69 14.69 6.27
N ASN A 39 -17.92 13.45 6.70
CA ASN A 39 -18.09 13.11 8.10
C ASN A 39 -16.85 12.37 8.66
N SER A 40 -15.99 13.14 9.31
CA SER A 40 -14.80 12.68 10.07
C SER A 40 -15.09 11.70 11.24
N ASN A 41 -16.28 11.10 11.29
CA ASN A 41 -16.70 10.17 12.35
C ASN A 41 -16.83 8.71 11.86
N LEU A 42 -16.33 8.38 10.66
CA LEU A 42 -16.53 7.05 10.06
C LEU A 42 -15.47 6.01 10.46
N CYS A 43 -14.44 6.36 11.22
CA CYS A 43 -13.49 5.39 11.73
C CYS A 43 -13.70 5.17 13.23
N PRO A 44 -14.47 4.16 13.67
CA PRO A 44 -14.68 3.87 15.09
C PRO A 44 -13.43 3.32 15.77
N TYR A 45 -12.35 3.05 15.03
CA TYR A 45 -11.11 2.49 15.54
C TYR A 45 -10.03 3.57 15.64
N LYS A 46 -9.37 3.60 16.80
CA LYS A 46 -8.19 4.43 17.00
C LYS A 46 -7.10 4.00 16.01
N ILE A 47 -6.70 4.91 15.11
CA ILE A 47 -5.58 4.66 14.18
C ILE A 47 -4.32 4.42 15.01
N PRO A 48 -3.61 3.29 14.81
CA PRO A 48 -2.40 3.00 15.57
C PRO A 48 -1.27 3.95 15.16
N THR A 49 -0.38 4.26 16.10
CA THR A 49 0.83 5.02 15.82
C THR A 49 1.98 4.09 15.40
N VAL A 50 2.99 4.64 14.71
CA VAL A 50 4.22 3.90 14.38
C VAL A 50 4.87 3.36 15.65
N ASP A 51 4.90 4.12 16.76
CA ASP A 51 5.43 3.66 18.05
C ASP A 51 4.71 2.44 18.62
N GLU A 52 3.39 2.39 18.49
CA GLU A 52 2.60 1.24 18.96
C GLU A 52 2.94 -0.01 18.13
N ILE A 53 3.16 0.15 16.82
CA ILE A 53 3.56 -0.96 15.92
C ILE A 53 4.99 -1.42 16.23
N VAL A 54 5.94 -0.49 16.42
CA VAL A 54 7.33 -0.81 16.83
C VAL A 54 7.33 -1.65 18.11
N LYS A 55 6.63 -1.22 19.15
CA LYS A 55 6.52 -1.95 20.41
C LYS A 55 5.92 -3.36 20.24
N LEU A 56 4.94 -3.48 19.36
CA LEU A 56 4.33 -4.78 19.05
C LEU A 56 5.34 -5.71 18.36
N ILE A 57 6.08 -5.20 17.36
CA ILE A 57 7.12 -5.95 16.66
C ILE A 57 8.22 -6.37 17.66
N GLU A 58 8.68 -5.45 18.50
CA GLU A 58 9.69 -5.76 19.53
C GLU A 58 9.25 -6.85 20.50
N LYS A 59 8.00 -6.81 20.92
CA LYS A 59 7.40 -7.83 21.78
C LYS A 59 7.26 -9.17 21.07
N SER A 60 7.03 -9.18 19.77
CA SER A 60 6.80 -10.41 18.98
C SER A 60 8.07 -11.04 18.43
N ALA A 61 9.19 -10.32 18.41
CA ALA A 61 10.46 -10.76 17.82
C ALA A 61 11.31 -11.67 18.73
N TYR A 62 10.70 -12.66 19.40
CA TYR A 62 11.45 -13.60 20.25
C TYR A 62 12.37 -14.49 19.41
N GLY A 63 13.69 -14.20 19.47
CA GLY A 63 14.71 -14.99 18.76
C GLY A 63 14.77 -14.76 17.24
N ILE A 64 14.02 -13.79 16.72
CA ILE A 64 14.02 -13.40 15.32
C ILE A 64 14.48 -11.93 15.24
N ASP A 65 15.26 -11.61 14.22
CA ASP A 65 15.60 -10.21 13.94
C ASP A 65 14.34 -9.40 13.59
N LYS A 66 14.20 -8.20 14.18
CA LYS A 66 13.02 -7.35 14.08
C LYS A 66 12.78 -6.90 12.63
N THR A 67 13.85 -6.59 11.90
CA THR A 67 13.79 -6.16 10.50
C THR A 67 13.32 -7.32 9.62
N ARG A 68 13.79 -8.54 9.91
CA ARG A 68 13.34 -9.74 9.22
C ARG A 68 11.86 -10.04 9.51
N LEU A 69 11.43 -9.88 10.77
CA LEU A 69 10.02 -10.05 11.14
C LEU A 69 9.14 -9.05 10.36
N LEU A 70 9.52 -7.77 10.35
CA LEU A 70 8.80 -6.75 9.56
C LEU A 70 8.79 -7.12 8.08
N SER A 71 9.93 -7.51 7.50
CA SER A 71 10.01 -7.90 6.08
C SER A 71 9.06 -9.04 5.74
N ASN A 72 8.96 -10.06 6.60
CA ASN A 72 8.05 -11.19 6.40
C ASN A 72 6.58 -10.77 6.52
N VAL A 73 6.25 -9.86 7.45
CA VAL A 73 4.90 -9.30 7.57
C VAL A 73 4.52 -8.51 6.32
N LEU A 74 5.42 -7.67 5.81
CA LEU A 74 5.18 -6.86 4.61
C LEU A 74 5.06 -7.76 3.36
N GLU A 75 5.92 -8.77 3.22
CA GLU A 75 5.83 -9.74 2.11
C GLU A 75 4.48 -10.46 2.13
N CYS A 76 4.08 -11.03 3.27
CA CYS A 76 2.79 -11.70 3.40
C CYS A 76 1.61 -10.75 3.15
N GLY A 77 1.70 -9.53 3.64
CA GLY A 77 0.69 -8.49 3.42
C GLY A 77 0.57 -8.10 1.95
N ALA A 78 1.69 -7.85 1.28
CA ALA A 78 1.71 -7.53 -0.15
C ALA A 78 1.13 -8.67 -0.99
N ILE A 79 1.48 -9.92 -0.69
CA ILE A 79 0.93 -11.11 -1.36
C ILE A 79 -0.58 -11.19 -1.14
N SER A 80 -1.06 -11.02 0.09
CA SER A 80 -2.49 -11.10 0.40
C SER A 80 -3.30 -10.04 -0.36
N ILE A 81 -2.84 -8.79 -0.39
CA ILE A 81 -3.48 -7.72 -1.15
C ILE A 81 -3.48 -8.05 -2.65
N SER A 82 -2.34 -8.49 -3.18
CA SER A 82 -2.19 -8.79 -4.61
C SER A 82 -3.04 -9.97 -5.05
N ASN A 83 -3.04 -11.07 -4.30
CA ASN A 83 -3.79 -12.27 -4.66
C ASN A 83 -5.31 -12.06 -4.66
N ALA A 84 -5.80 -11.02 -4.00
CA ALA A 84 -7.22 -10.65 -4.05
C ALA A 84 -7.65 -10.25 -5.48
N VAL A 85 -6.77 -9.60 -6.25
CA VAL A 85 -7.09 -8.98 -7.54
C VAL A 85 -6.26 -9.49 -8.72
N ASP A 86 -4.96 -9.76 -8.56
CA ASP A 86 -4.06 -10.26 -9.61
C ASP A 86 -3.98 -11.79 -9.58
N LYS A 87 -4.83 -12.44 -10.38
CA LYS A 87 -4.92 -13.89 -10.42
C LYS A 87 -3.80 -14.56 -11.25
N VAL A 88 -3.10 -13.80 -12.07
CA VAL A 88 -2.06 -14.34 -12.97
C VAL A 88 -0.86 -14.86 -12.17
N GLN A 89 -0.48 -14.16 -11.11
CA GLN A 89 0.67 -14.51 -10.27
C GLN A 89 0.26 -15.13 -8.93
N ALA A 90 -1.05 -15.34 -8.71
CA ALA A 90 -1.57 -15.75 -7.40
C ALA A 90 -1.03 -17.10 -6.94
N GLU A 91 -0.89 -18.08 -7.82
CA GLU A 91 -0.41 -19.41 -7.44
C GLU A 91 1.04 -19.39 -6.93
N GLU A 92 1.93 -18.71 -7.65
CA GLU A 92 3.34 -18.59 -7.24
C GLU A 92 3.48 -17.80 -5.93
N ARG A 93 2.73 -16.69 -5.80
CA ARG A 93 2.71 -15.86 -4.60
C ARG A 93 2.12 -16.59 -3.41
N GLU A 94 1.07 -17.37 -3.59
CA GLU A 94 0.47 -18.18 -2.52
C GLU A 94 1.45 -19.23 -2.01
N LYS A 95 2.17 -19.88 -2.90
CA LYS A 95 3.24 -20.80 -2.49
C LYS A 95 4.28 -20.09 -1.62
N ARG A 96 4.72 -18.90 -2.05
CA ARG A 96 5.68 -18.10 -1.29
C ARG A 96 5.12 -17.64 0.06
N TYR A 97 3.85 -17.25 0.11
CA TYR A 97 3.15 -16.93 1.36
C TYR A 97 3.19 -18.11 2.33
N MET A 98 2.87 -19.31 1.84
CA MET A 98 2.89 -20.53 2.65
C MET A 98 4.29 -20.87 3.14
N ASP A 99 5.33 -20.70 2.32
CA ASP A 99 6.73 -20.90 2.71
C ASP A 99 7.12 -19.97 3.89
N VAL A 100 6.68 -18.71 3.86
CA VAL A 100 6.95 -17.76 4.95
C VAL A 100 6.17 -18.13 6.21
N ILE A 101 4.85 -18.33 6.10
CA ILE A 101 3.96 -18.54 7.24
C ILE A 101 4.25 -19.87 7.95
N THR A 102 4.58 -20.93 7.22
CA THR A 102 4.86 -22.25 7.84
C THR A 102 6.16 -22.27 8.62
N ALA A 103 7.08 -21.34 8.36
CA ALA A 103 8.28 -21.17 9.17
C ALA A 103 8.00 -20.66 10.60
N TYR A 104 6.81 -20.14 10.86
CA TYR A 104 6.39 -19.62 12.15
C TYR A 104 5.50 -20.62 12.91
N LYS A 105 5.66 -20.70 14.23
CA LYS A 105 4.76 -21.46 15.11
C LYS A 105 3.37 -20.80 15.10
N GLU A 106 2.33 -21.56 15.38
CA GLU A 106 0.94 -21.10 15.32
C GLU A 106 0.69 -19.81 16.14
N ASN A 107 1.22 -19.73 17.36
CA ASN A 107 1.08 -18.53 18.18
C ASN A 107 1.78 -17.30 17.58
N ASP A 108 2.93 -17.49 16.92
CA ASP A 108 3.69 -16.41 16.30
C ASP A 108 2.97 -15.90 15.03
N ARG A 109 2.25 -16.79 14.32
CA ARG A 109 1.42 -16.39 13.15
C ARG A 109 0.34 -15.38 13.52
N LYS A 110 -0.28 -15.51 14.70
CA LYS A 110 -1.26 -14.53 15.20
C LYS A 110 -0.62 -13.15 15.38
N SER A 111 0.61 -13.11 15.87
CA SER A 111 1.36 -11.86 16.00
C SER A 111 1.66 -11.20 14.64
N LEU A 112 1.99 -12.00 13.61
CA LEU A 112 2.18 -11.46 12.25
C LEU A 112 0.89 -10.83 11.72
N CYS A 113 -0.24 -11.50 11.90
CA CYS A 113 -1.55 -10.99 11.49
C CYS A 113 -1.90 -9.68 12.24
N GLU A 114 -1.66 -9.62 13.56
CA GLU A 114 -1.91 -8.42 14.36
C GLU A 114 -1.02 -7.23 13.91
N ILE A 115 0.26 -7.48 13.65
CA ILE A 115 1.18 -6.45 13.14
C ILE A 115 0.68 -5.94 11.80
N PHE A 116 0.32 -6.84 10.86
CA PHE A 116 -0.17 -6.45 9.56
C PHE A 116 -1.49 -5.67 9.64
N ALA A 117 -2.43 -6.09 10.48
CA ALA A 117 -3.69 -5.38 10.68
C ALA A 117 -3.47 -3.94 11.17
N ARG A 118 -2.49 -3.70 12.05
CA ARG A 118 -2.13 -2.34 12.50
C ARG A 118 -1.44 -1.53 11.39
N ILE A 119 -0.55 -2.15 10.62
CA ILE A 119 0.05 -1.52 9.43
C ILE A 119 -1.03 -1.15 8.42
N PHE A 120 -1.97 -2.07 8.15
CA PHE A 120 -3.10 -1.82 7.26
C PHE A 120 -3.92 -0.62 7.73
N ALA A 121 -4.33 -0.59 8.99
CA ALA A 121 -5.10 0.52 9.57
C ALA A 121 -4.35 1.85 9.48
N LEU A 122 -3.03 1.86 9.75
CA LEU A 122 -2.20 3.05 9.68
C LEU A 122 -2.05 3.55 8.23
N CYS A 123 -1.69 2.70 7.28
CA CYS A 123 -1.46 3.11 5.90
C CYS A 123 -2.77 3.48 5.17
N SER A 124 -3.91 2.86 5.52
CA SER A 124 -5.21 3.21 4.92
C SER A 124 -5.80 4.50 5.47
N SER A 125 -5.27 5.03 6.56
CA SER A 125 -5.78 6.27 7.18
C SER A 125 -5.73 7.49 6.25
N VAL A 126 -4.82 7.52 5.28
CA VAL A 126 -4.72 8.59 4.26
C VAL A 126 -5.99 8.76 3.41
N VAL A 127 -6.86 7.73 3.37
CA VAL A 127 -8.13 7.80 2.66
C VAL A 127 -9.17 8.61 3.43
N TYR A 128 -9.09 8.61 4.77
CA TYR A 128 -10.08 9.22 5.65
C TYR A 128 -9.62 10.53 6.30
N ASP A 129 -8.30 10.73 6.44
CA ASP A 129 -7.70 11.84 7.15
C ASP A 129 -6.57 12.45 6.29
N ASP A 130 -6.75 13.68 5.87
CA ASP A 130 -5.77 14.41 5.07
C ASP A 130 -4.47 14.66 5.83
N GLY A 131 -4.54 14.74 7.15
CA GLY A 131 -3.38 14.85 8.03
C GLY A 131 -2.58 13.56 8.18
N ALA A 132 -3.11 12.43 7.73
CA ALA A 132 -2.46 11.12 7.87
C ALA A 132 -1.42 10.83 6.78
N PHE A 133 -1.26 11.68 5.75
CA PHE A 133 -0.22 11.47 4.74
C PHE A 133 1.17 11.52 5.36
N ASN A 134 1.85 10.38 5.35
CA ASN A 134 3.23 10.23 5.81
C ASN A 134 3.85 8.96 5.20
N ASP A 135 5.16 8.88 5.13
CA ASP A 135 5.88 7.64 4.82
C ASP A 135 5.93 6.72 6.04
N HIS A 136 4.76 6.14 6.36
CA HIS A 136 4.59 5.32 7.55
C HIS A 136 5.51 4.10 7.58
N LEU A 137 5.71 3.45 6.42
CA LEU A 137 6.52 2.23 6.37
C LEU A 137 8.01 2.56 6.32
N GLY A 138 8.42 3.63 5.67
CA GLY A 138 9.79 4.12 5.75
C GLY A 138 10.17 4.53 7.17
N GLU A 139 9.28 5.25 7.88
CA GLU A 139 9.48 5.61 9.29
C GLU A 139 9.57 4.35 10.17
N LEU A 140 8.65 3.39 10.01
CA LEU A 140 8.64 2.14 10.76
C LEU A 140 9.94 1.36 10.56
N PHE A 141 10.38 1.22 9.30
CA PHE A 141 11.62 0.54 8.95
C PHE A 141 12.83 1.20 9.60
N MET A 142 12.95 2.52 9.48
CA MET A 142 14.07 3.28 10.08
C MET A 142 14.13 3.15 11.59
N ARG A 143 12.99 3.15 12.28
CA ARG A 143 12.96 2.99 13.76
C ARG A 143 13.41 1.60 14.20
N LEU A 144 13.09 0.56 13.45
CA LEU A 144 13.53 -0.80 13.76
C LEU A 144 15.00 -1.06 13.42
N ASP A 145 15.51 -0.40 12.38
CA ASP A 145 16.91 -0.56 11.90
C ASP A 145 17.94 0.32 12.65
N GLN A 146 17.50 1.24 13.51
CA GLN A 146 18.39 2.15 14.25
C GLN A 146 19.50 1.45 15.07
N GLY A 147 19.40 0.13 15.28
CA GLY A 147 20.42 -0.70 15.92
C GLY A 147 21.44 -1.31 14.93
N ASN A 148 21.22 -1.26 13.64
CA ASN A 148 21.97 -1.98 12.63
C ASN A 148 22.83 -1.02 11.79
N LYS A 149 24.02 -0.69 12.26
CA LYS A 149 24.96 0.25 11.61
C LYS A 149 25.44 -0.19 10.22
N ASN A 150 25.06 -1.36 9.73
CA ASN A 150 25.62 -1.98 8.53
C ASN A 150 24.73 -1.87 7.27
N ASN A 151 23.48 -1.47 7.37
CA ASN A 151 22.57 -1.53 6.20
C ASN A 151 22.65 -0.31 5.27
N GLY A 152 23.22 0.82 5.68
CA GLY A 152 23.48 1.97 4.79
C GLY A 152 22.26 2.56 4.06
N GLN A 153 21.03 2.06 4.31
CA GLN A 153 19.79 2.58 3.76
C GLN A 153 19.23 3.64 4.69
N PHE A 154 19.16 4.88 4.21
CA PHE A 154 18.55 5.99 4.93
C PHE A 154 17.35 6.47 4.11
N PHE A 155 16.16 6.46 4.70
CA PHE A 155 15.00 7.07 4.08
C PHE A 155 14.99 8.58 4.32
N THR A 156 14.65 9.32 3.29
CA THR A 156 14.48 10.77 3.37
C THR A 156 13.30 11.12 4.29
N PRO A 157 13.42 12.07 5.21
CA PRO A 157 12.30 12.50 6.04
C PRO A 157 11.12 13.00 5.20
N TYR A 158 9.89 12.68 5.61
CA TYR A 158 8.68 12.95 4.83
C TYR A 158 8.49 14.42 4.44
N HIS A 159 8.83 15.36 5.31
CA HIS A 159 8.71 16.79 4.99
C HIS A 159 9.61 17.23 3.83
N ILE A 160 10.73 16.54 3.60
CA ILE A 160 11.59 16.77 2.43
C ILE A 160 10.92 16.22 1.17
N PHE A 161 10.33 15.01 1.24
CA PHE A 161 9.53 14.48 0.15
C PHE A 161 8.37 15.41 -0.21
N LYS A 162 7.66 15.95 0.80
CA LYS A 162 6.56 16.89 0.58
C LYS A 162 7.01 18.13 -0.14
N PHE A 163 8.09 18.75 0.31
CA PHE A 163 8.69 19.90 -0.38
C PHE A 163 9.08 19.58 -1.83
N MET A 164 9.72 18.43 -2.07
CA MET A 164 10.11 18.02 -3.42
C MET A 164 8.88 17.78 -4.31
N ALA A 165 7.82 17.19 -3.78
CA ALA A 165 6.57 16.95 -4.50
C ALA A 165 5.90 18.29 -4.91
N GLU A 166 5.85 19.27 -4.02
CA GLU A 166 5.32 20.61 -4.29
C GLU A 166 6.14 21.34 -5.38
N CYS A 167 7.47 21.18 -5.36
CA CYS A 167 8.32 21.75 -6.40
C CYS A 167 8.13 21.07 -7.77
N ALA A 168 7.89 19.75 -7.77
CA ALA A 168 7.77 18.98 -9.02
C ALA A 168 6.37 19.03 -9.64
N LEU A 169 5.33 19.13 -8.81
CA LEU A 169 3.93 19.14 -9.21
C LEU A 169 3.40 20.59 -9.19
N LEU A 170 3.62 21.34 -10.26
CA LEU A 170 3.10 22.69 -10.38
C LEU A 170 1.57 22.64 -10.51
N GLU A 171 0.86 23.37 -9.65
CA GLU A 171 -0.59 23.31 -9.51
C GLU A 171 -1.32 23.56 -10.82
N ASP A 172 -0.95 24.62 -11.55
CA ASP A 172 -1.58 24.95 -12.83
C ASP A 172 -1.41 23.84 -13.87
N TYR A 173 -0.21 23.26 -13.97
CA TYR A 173 0.06 22.14 -14.86
C TYR A 173 -0.74 20.89 -14.48
N VAL A 174 -0.82 20.59 -13.18
CA VAL A 174 -1.58 19.44 -12.66
C VAL A 174 -3.07 19.62 -12.98
N LYS A 175 -3.63 20.80 -12.72
CA LYS A 175 -5.04 21.12 -13.01
C LYS A 175 -5.35 21.04 -14.49
N GLU A 176 -4.47 21.57 -15.35
CA GLU A 176 -4.61 21.45 -16.81
C GLU A 176 -4.62 19.99 -17.26
N LYS A 177 -3.65 19.18 -16.77
CA LYS A 177 -3.51 17.77 -17.15
C LYS A 177 -4.66 16.89 -16.67
N THR A 178 -5.24 17.20 -15.52
CA THR A 178 -6.35 16.42 -14.94
C THR A 178 -7.73 16.97 -15.33
N ALA A 179 -7.78 18.10 -16.04
CA ALA A 179 -9.01 18.60 -16.63
C ALA A 179 -9.65 17.58 -17.58
N ASN A 180 -10.99 17.61 -17.68
CA ASN A 180 -11.76 16.73 -18.57
C ASN A 180 -11.43 15.22 -18.37
N ASP A 181 -11.25 14.81 -17.12
CA ASP A 181 -10.92 13.42 -16.76
C ASP A 181 -9.54 12.94 -17.26
N GLY A 182 -8.63 13.88 -17.49
CA GLY A 182 -7.24 13.58 -17.86
C GLY A 182 -6.47 12.85 -16.75
N ILE A 183 -5.34 12.25 -17.13
CA ILE A 183 -4.51 11.46 -16.21
C ILE A 183 -3.13 12.08 -16.13
N ILE A 184 -2.64 12.33 -14.90
CA ILE A 184 -1.25 12.63 -14.62
C ILE A 184 -0.50 11.33 -14.34
N THR A 185 0.71 11.19 -14.90
CA THR A 185 1.59 10.03 -14.64
C THR A 185 2.78 10.45 -13.81
N ILE A 186 3.08 9.67 -12.79
CA ILE A 186 4.22 9.89 -11.89
C ILE A 186 5.09 8.64 -11.91
N CYS A 187 6.40 8.82 -12.07
CA CYS A 187 7.34 7.71 -12.10
C CYS A 187 8.48 7.94 -11.10
N ASP A 188 8.81 6.88 -10.34
CA ASP A 188 9.98 6.87 -9.46
C ASP A 188 10.77 5.57 -9.66
N PRO A 189 11.95 5.63 -10.31
CA PRO A 189 12.76 4.44 -10.60
C PRO A 189 13.57 3.92 -9.40
N CYS A 190 13.51 4.59 -8.23
CA CYS A 190 14.23 4.22 -7.01
C CYS A 190 13.39 4.57 -5.78
N SER A 191 12.17 4.01 -5.72
CA SER A 191 11.08 4.46 -4.83
C SER A 191 11.34 4.28 -3.33
N GLY A 192 12.32 3.46 -2.94
CA GLY A 192 12.51 3.15 -1.52
C GLY A 192 11.22 2.64 -0.89
N GLY A 193 10.81 3.20 0.25
CA GLY A 193 9.55 2.88 0.92
C GLY A 193 8.30 3.45 0.24
N GLY A 194 8.45 4.29 -0.80
CA GLY A 194 7.32 4.95 -1.48
C GLY A 194 6.99 6.34 -0.94
N GLY A 195 7.81 6.89 -0.03
CA GLY A 195 7.55 8.17 0.65
C GLY A 195 7.37 9.35 -0.31
N MET A 196 8.15 9.39 -1.41
CA MET A 196 8.00 10.42 -2.44
C MET A 196 6.64 10.33 -3.13
N MET A 197 6.14 9.12 -3.39
CA MET A 197 4.83 8.92 -4.01
C MET A 197 3.70 9.33 -3.07
N ILE A 198 3.77 8.95 -1.80
CA ILE A 198 2.78 9.37 -0.79
C ILE A 198 2.74 10.90 -0.67
N ALA A 199 3.89 11.57 -0.70
CA ALA A 199 3.96 13.03 -0.71
C ALA A 199 3.34 13.63 -1.98
N ALA A 200 3.58 13.03 -3.15
CA ALA A 200 2.96 13.44 -4.40
C ALA A 200 1.42 13.29 -4.37
N LEU A 201 0.91 12.17 -3.82
CA LEU A 201 -0.55 11.98 -3.66
C LEU A 201 -1.16 13.02 -2.72
N SER A 202 -0.47 13.35 -1.60
CA SER A 202 -0.87 14.43 -0.69
C SER A 202 -0.99 15.76 -1.45
N THR A 203 0.03 16.10 -2.24
CA THR A 203 0.04 17.35 -3.02
C THR A 203 -1.08 17.38 -4.08
N LEU A 204 -1.32 16.27 -4.80
CA LEU A 204 -2.44 16.18 -5.74
C LEU A 204 -3.79 16.38 -5.05
N LYS A 205 -3.97 15.80 -3.86
CA LYS A 205 -5.20 15.95 -3.09
C LYS A 205 -5.42 17.39 -2.64
N GLU A 206 -4.37 18.08 -2.19
CA GLU A 206 -4.41 19.50 -1.83
C GLU A 206 -4.80 20.41 -3.03
N TYR A 207 -4.40 20.03 -4.24
CA TYR A 207 -4.81 20.71 -5.48
C TYR A 207 -6.24 20.35 -5.93
N GLY A 208 -6.97 19.53 -5.15
CA GLY A 208 -8.33 19.10 -5.46
C GLY A 208 -8.42 17.99 -6.51
N VAL A 209 -7.30 17.30 -6.81
CA VAL A 209 -7.27 16.21 -7.78
C VAL A 209 -7.62 14.88 -7.10
N ASN A 210 -8.59 14.18 -7.68
CA ASN A 210 -8.88 12.80 -7.29
C ASN A 210 -7.80 11.86 -7.85
N TYR A 211 -6.72 11.66 -7.09
CA TYR A 211 -5.61 10.83 -7.53
C TYR A 211 -5.99 9.35 -7.77
N ALA A 212 -7.03 8.84 -7.09
CA ALA A 212 -7.51 7.48 -7.33
C ALA A 212 -8.11 7.30 -8.74
N ARG A 213 -8.49 8.40 -9.39
CA ARG A 213 -9.06 8.41 -10.73
C ARG A 213 -8.15 9.06 -11.78
N ASN A 214 -7.47 10.14 -11.41
CA ASN A 214 -6.75 11.02 -12.33
C ASN A 214 -5.22 10.92 -12.21
N CYS A 215 -4.70 9.91 -11.49
CA CYS A 215 -3.27 9.66 -11.38
C CYS A 215 -2.95 8.19 -11.70
N PHE A 216 -1.82 7.98 -12.37
CA PHE A 216 -1.18 6.69 -12.52
C PHE A 216 0.24 6.77 -11.99
N VAL A 217 0.64 5.80 -11.18
CA VAL A 217 1.97 5.76 -10.57
C VAL A 217 2.74 4.53 -11.06
N GLU A 218 3.99 4.74 -11.47
CA GLU A 218 4.93 3.67 -11.76
C GLU A 218 6.15 3.81 -10.85
N CYS A 219 6.44 2.76 -10.09
CA CYS A 219 7.60 2.71 -9.20
C CYS A 219 8.49 1.52 -9.52
N ALA A 220 9.77 1.66 -9.24
CA ALA A 220 10.71 0.55 -9.26
C ALA A 220 11.69 0.66 -8.10
N ASP A 221 12.11 -0.49 -7.58
CA ASP A 221 13.23 -0.58 -6.65
C ASP A 221 13.97 -1.91 -6.82
N ILE A 222 15.27 -1.91 -6.49
CA ILE A 222 16.13 -3.09 -6.52
C ILE A 222 15.96 -3.97 -5.26
N ASP A 223 15.50 -3.38 -4.16
CA ASP A 223 15.24 -4.08 -2.90
C ASP A 223 13.77 -4.51 -2.83
N ILE A 224 13.53 -5.81 -2.83
CA ILE A 224 12.17 -6.38 -2.74
C ILE A 224 11.40 -5.89 -1.49
N ARG A 225 12.09 -5.56 -0.40
CA ARG A 225 11.46 -5.02 0.82
C ARG A 225 10.88 -3.62 0.54
N CYS A 226 11.65 -2.79 -0.17
CA CYS A 226 11.19 -1.47 -0.63
C CYS A 226 9.99 -1.60 -1.57
N VAL A 227 10.02 -2.57 -2.50
CA VAL A 227 8.91 -2.88 -3.39
C VAL A 227 7.63 -3.22 -2.60
N HIS A 228 7.74 -4.09 -1.57
CA HIS A 228 6.59 -4.45 -0.74
C HIS A 228 6.06 -3.26 0.06
N MET A 229 6.94 -2.41 0.64
CA MET A 229 6.54 -1.20 1.35
C MET A 229 5.79 -0.23 0.42
N THR A 230 6.40 0.10 -0.72
CA THR A 230 5.78 0.99 -1.73
C THR A 230 4.44 0.44 -2.21
N TYR A 231 4.40 -0.86 -2.54
CA TYR A 231 3.17 -1.51 -3.00
C TYR A 231 2.04 -1.42 -1.97
N ILE A 232 2.32 -1.75 -0.70
CA ILE A 232 1.31 -1.71 0.37
C ILE A 232 0.80 -0.27 0.56
N GLN A 233 1.69 0.71 0.66
CA GLN A 233 1.29 2.11 0.84
C GLN A 233 0.41 2.61 -0.31
N LEU A 234 0.80 2.36 -1.57
CA LEU A 234 0.03 2.78 -2.75
C LEU A 234 -1.28 2.02 -2.90
N ALA A 235 -1.29 0.71 -2.61
CA ALA A 235 -2.50 -0.11 -2.66
C ALA A 235 -3.55 0.37 -1.65
N LEU A 236 -3.12 0.69 -0.42
CA LEU A 236 -3.99 1.16 0.66
C LEU A 236 -4.39 2.64 0.50
N ALA A 237 -3.59 3.45 -0.18
CA ALA A 237 -3.99 4.79 -0.60
C ALA A 237 -5.02 4.77 -1.75
N GLY A 238 -5.24 3.62 -2.39
CA GLY A 238 -6.23 3.47 -3.46
C GLY A 238 -5.83 4.08 -4.80
N VAL A 239 -4.53 4.24 -5.06
CA VAL A 239 -4.04 4.80 -6.32
C VAL A 239 -3.76 3.69 -7.35
N PRO A 240 -4.14 3.89 -8.65
CA PRO A 240 -3.72 3.02 -9.73
C PRO A 240 -2.19 3.06 -9.90
N ALA A 241 -1.51 1.95 -9.59
CA ALA A 241 -0.06 1.89 -9.63
C ALA A 241 0.48 0.53 -10.06
N ILE A 242 1.68 0.56 -10.64
CA ILE A 242 2.53 -0.60 -10.91
C ILE A 242 3.85 -0.39 -10.16
N VAL A 243 4.20 -1.35 -9.31
CA VAL A 243 5.46 -1.36 -8.58
C VAL A 243 6.31 -2.52 -9.07
N LYS A 244 7.54 -2.25 -9.48
CA LYS A 244 8.45 -3.22 -10.11
C LYS A 244 9.60 -3.56 -9.18
N HIS A 245 9.86 -4.84 -8.99
CA HIS A 245 11.12 -5.30 -8.47
C HIS A 245 12.10 -5.34 -9.66
N GLN A 246 12.94 -4.34 -9.78
CA GLN A 246 13.73 -4.11 -10.99
C GLN A 246 15.05 -3.40 -10.65
N ASN A 247 16.11 -3.74 -11.39
CA ASN A 247 17.28 -2.90 -11.44
C ASN A 247 17.06 -1.79 -12.49
N SER A 248 16.86 -0.57 -12.05
CA SER A 248 16.53 0.57 -12.92
C SER A 248 17.66 0.97 -13.87
N LEU A 249 18.92 0.60 -13.58
CA LEU A 249 20.07 0.85 -14.45
C LEU A 249 20.18 -0.20 -15.56
N SER A 250 20.12 -1.49 -15.21
CA SER A 250 20.22 -2.60 -16.18
C SER A 250 18.89 -2.90 -16.86
N ARG A 251 17.78 -2.42 -16.31
CA ARG A 251 16.38 -2.76 -16.68
C ARG A 251 16.04 -4.24 -16.50
N GLU A 252 16.79 -4.96 -15.71
CA GLU A 252 16.46 -6.34 -15.36
C GLU A 252 15.24 -6.36 -14.42
N LEU A 253 14.16 -6.98 -14.87
CA LEU A 253 12.87 -7.05 -14.19
C LEU A 253 12.70 -8.44 -13.57
N TRP A 254 12.42 -8.52 -12.25
CA TRP A 254 12.21 -9.78 -11.52
C TRP A 254 10.74 -10.03 -11.17
N SER A 255 9.98 -8.99 -10.80
CA SER A 255 8.55 -9.12 -10.53
C SER A 255 7.79 -7.80 -10.70
N VAL A 256 6.46 -7.90 -10.91
CA VAL A 256 5.57 -6.76 -11.11
C VAL A 256 4.38 -6.87 -10.15
N TRP A 257 4.11 -5.78 -9.42
CA TRP A 257 3.04 -5.69 -8.44
C TRP A 257 2.04 -4.62 -8.85
N ARG A 258 0.81 -5.04 -9.13
CA ARG A 258 -0.28 -4.16 -9.58
C ARG A 258 -1.22 -3.90 -8.43
N THR A 259 -1.49 -2.61 -8.12
CA THR A 259 -2.41 -2.25 -7.04
C THR A 259 -3.85 -2.66 -7.36
N PRO A 260 -4.69 -2.91 -6.36
CA PRO A 260 -6.12 -3.18 -6.57
C PRO A 260 -6.80 -2.11 -7.42
N ALA A 261 -6.50 -0.83 -7.18
CA ALA A 261 -7.07 0.27 -7.95
C ALA A 261 -6.68 0.21 -9.44
N PHE A 262 -5.45 -0.21 -9.78
CA PHE A 262 -5.04 -0.44 -11.16
C PHE A 262 -5.83 -1.60 -11.79
N MET A 263 -5.92 -2.74 -11.10
CA MET A 263 -6.61 -3.93 -11.61
C MET A 263 -8.11 -3.69 -11.82
N LEU A 264 -8.77 -3.01 -10.89
CA LEU A 264 -10.20 -2.66 -10.99
C LEU A 264 -10.48 -1.64 -12.10
N GLN A 265 -9.53 -0.78 -12.43
CA GLN A 265 -9.62 0.22 -13.47
C GLN A 265 -8.76 -0.14 -14.70
N TYR A 266 -8.44 -1.41 -14.91
CA TYR A 266 -7.53 -1.89 -15.95
C TYR A 266 -7.85 -1.33 -17.36
N PRO A 267 -9.11 -1.29 -17.83
CA PRO A 267 -9.42 -0.73 -19.15
C PRO A 267 -8.97 0.72 -19.33
N ARG A 268 -8.94 1.51 -18.24
CA ARG A 268 -8.53 2.91 -18.23
C ARG A 268 -7.00 3.07 -18.23
N PHE A 269 -6.30 2.18 -17.54
CA PHE A 269 -4.87 2.31 -17.27
C PHE A 269 -3.98 1.31 -18.03
N CYS A 270 -4.54 0.32 -18.73
CA CYS A 270 -3.77 -0.72 -19.43
C CYS A 270 -2.78 -0.18 -20.48
N GLN A 271 -3.04 1.00 -21.04
CA GLN A 271 -2.13 1.64 -21.99
C GLN A 271 -0.77 1.97 -21.37
N TYR A 272 -0.71 2.23 -20.07
CA TYR A 272 0.53 2.55 -19.35
C TYR A 272 1.37 1.31 -19.02
N GLU A 273 0.81 0.11 -19.12
CA GLU A 273 1.53 -1.15 -18.96
C GLU A 273 2.30 -1.56 -20.23
N LYS A 274 1.89 -1.11 -21.40
CA LYS A 274 2.44 -1.53 -22.70
C LYS A 274 3.82 -0.96 -23.01
N TYR A 275 4.31 -0.01 -22.25
CA TYR A 275 5.64 0.61 -22.43
C TYR A 275 6.72 -0.04 -21.58
N ASN A 276 6.48 -1.25 -21.07
CA ASN A 276 7.36 -1.98 -20.17
C ASN A 276 7.83 -3.30 -20.77
#